data_527763efc8fc87f1c32b393343ae756c
#
_entry.id   527763efc8fc87f1c32b393343ae756c
#
_cell.length_a   1.000
_cell.length_b   1.000
_cell.length_c   1.000
_cell.angle_alpha   90.00
_cell.angle_beta   90.00
_cell.angle_gamma   90.00
#
_symmetry.space_group_name_H-M   'P 1'
#
loop_
_entity.id
_entity.type
_entity.pdbx_description
1 polymer ?
#
loop_
_entity_poly.entity_id
_entity_poly.type
_entity_poly.pdbx_seq_one_letter_code
_entity_poly.pdbx_strand_id
1 'polypeptide(L)'
;IYERLGERYRHFFIDEFQDTSEMQWQNLIPLIDNALAGQDDYGVKGTLMIVGDPKQSIYRWRGGKAEQFIALSKDHNPFSNPDKKLIHLDKNYRSYSKVIDFNNAFFKMLSAEFTNVDYKDLYENHSHQKANDKKGGYVNISFIPQSVTNEEEETLDKTALYVLATLQTIQKVIAQGFEYKDIVILTRKREQGIAIANYLTEQNIPLLSSETLMIQNATEVRFLIHLLKYLNNSNDLEAKVNFLYFIAKNKQDVVAVPDC
;
A
#
# COMPACT_ATOMS: atom_id res chain seq x y z
N ILE A 1 22.07 4.22 -30.39
CA ILE A 1 21.40 4.76 -29.17
C ILE A 1 22.48 5.10 -28.13
N TYR A 2 23.42 4.19 -27.85
CA TYR A 2 24.46 4.38 -26.83
C TYR A 2 25.41 5.54 -27.16
N GLU A 3 25.83 5.70 -28.41
CA GLU A 3 26.67 6.85 -28.85
C GLU A 3 26.00 8.20 -28.59
N ARG A 4 24.69 8.32 -28.82
CA ARG A 4 23.97 9.59 -28.59
C ARG A 4 23.61 9.87 -27.13
N LEU A 5 23.34 8.84 -26.34
CA LEU A 5 22.93 8.97 -24.94
C LEU A 5 24.14 8.93 -24.00
N GLY A 6 25.15 8.11 -24.30
CA GLY A 6 26.31 7.91 -23.44
C GLY A 6 27.19 9.16 -23.28
N GLU A 7 27.27 10.01 -24.34
CA GLU A 7 27.97 11.30 -24.24
C GLU A 7 27.16 12.36 -23.49
N ARG A 8 25.81 12.24 -23.51
CA ARG A 8 24.91 13.23 -22.94
C ARG A 8 24.65 13.02 -21.45
N TYR A 9 24.57 11.78 -21.00
CA TYR A 9 24.24 11.43 -19.61
C TYR A 9 25.44 10.76 -18.95
N ARG A 10 26.02 11.42 -17.98
CA ARG A 10 27.23 10.95 -17.28
C ARG A 10 26.98 10.64 -15.81
N HIS A 11 25.96 11.25 -15.21
CA HIS A 11 25.62 11.07 -13.81
C HIS A 11 24.22 10.46 -13.72
N PHE A 12 24.15 9.27 -13.12
CA PHE A 12 22.91 8.52 -12.97
C PHE A 12 22.51 8.48 -11.51
N PHE A 13 21.27 8.87 -11.25
CA PHE A 13 20.62 8.78 -9.94
C PHE A 13 19.36 7.96 -10.10
N ILE A 14 19.29 6.80 -9.46
CA ILE A 14 18.16 5.88 -9.54
C ILE A 14 17.58 5.73 -8.14
N ASP A 15 16.37 6.22 -7.96
CA ASP A 15 15.62 6.11 -6.73
C ASP A 15 14.61 4.95 -6.82
N GLU A 16 14.17 4.43 -5.66
CA GLU A 16 13.21 3.32 -5.53
C GLU A 16 13.62 2.10 -6.38
N PHE A 17 14.91 1.79 -6.38
CA PHE A 17 15.48 0.77 -7.27
C PHE A 17 14.87 -0.62 -7.11
N GLN A 18 14.33 -0.97 -5.94
CA GLN A 18 13.66 -2.24 -5.69
C GLN A 18 12.44 -2.48 -6.59
N ASP A 19 11.88 -1.41 -7.19
CA ASP A 19 10.74 -1.47 -8.09
C ASP A 19 11.14 -1.52 -9.57
N THR A 20 12.45 -1.44 -9.86
CA THR A 20 13.00 -1.55 -11.20
C THR A 20 12.90 -2.99 -11.70
N SER A 21 12.34 -3.18 -12.90
CA SER A 21 12.28 -4.50 -13.52
C SER A 21 13.67 -4.95 -14.01
N GLU A 22 13.87 -6.28 -14.12
CA GLU A 22 15.10 -6.84 -14.63
C GLU A 22 15.42 -6.34 -16.04
N MET A 23 14.40 -6.25 -16.90
CA MET A 23 14.58 -5.73 -18.27
C MET A 23 15.01 -4.26 -18.30
N GLN A 24 14.41 -3.42 -17.45
CA GLN A 24 14.82 -2.01 -17.32
C GLN A 24 16.27 -1.90 -16.88
N TRP A 25 16.64 -2.67 -15.85
CA TRP A 25 17.99 -2.66 -15.33
C TRP A 25 19.03 -3.13 -16.35
N GLN A 26 18.78 -4.26 -17.03
CA GLN A 26 19.64 -4.78 -18.08
C GLN A 26 19.86 -3.77 -19.23
N ASN A 27 18.84 -3.01 -19.58
CA ASN A 27 18.96 -1.95 -20.60
C ASN A 27 19.76 -0.73 -20.11
N LEU A 28 19.80 -0.47 -18.81
CA LEU A 28 20.56 0.64 -18.24
C LEU A 28 22.05 0.31 -18.02
N ILE A 29 22.39 -0.95 -17.73
CA ILE A 29 23.76 -1.37 -17.42
C ILE A 29 24.77 -0.91 -18.49
N PRO A 30 24.60 -1.15 -19.79
CA PRO A 30 25.61 -0.75 -20.78
C PRO A 30 25.77 0.77 -20.88
N LEU A 31 24.69 1.54 -20.68
CA LEU A 31 24.71 2.99 -20.71
C LEU A 31 25.47 3.56 -19.50
N ILE A 32 25.20 2.99 -18.32
CA ILE A 32 25.86 3.38 -17.08
C ILE A 32 27.34 2.96 -17.10
N ASP A 33 27.64 1.74 -17.56
CA ASP A 33 29.03 1.24 -17.63
C ASP A 33 29.89 2.12 -18.53
N ASN A 34 29.37 2.54 -19.69
CA ASN A 34 30.04 3.50 -20.57
C ASN A 34 30.33 4.83 -19.85
N ALA A 35 29.40 5.34 -19.07
CA ALA A 35 29.60 6.58 -18.31
C ALA A 35 30.65 6.42 -17.19
N LEU A 36 30.64 5.28 -16.50
CA LEU A 36 31.58 5.00 -15.41
C LEU A 36 33.01 4.75 -15.92
N ALA A 37 33.17 4.19 -17.13
CA ALA A 37 34.44 3.93 -17.76
C ALA A 37 35.05 5.18 -18.43
N GLY A 38 34.18 6.08 -18.95
CA GLY A 38 34.59 7.27 -19.69
C GLY A 38 34.96 8.46 -18.77
N GLN A 39 35.73 9.39 -19.37
CA GLN A 39 36.05 10.69 -18.78
C GLN A 39 35.59 11.80 -19.74
N ASP A 40 35.26 12.96 -19.21
CA ASP A 40 35.02 14.15 -20.02
C ASP A 40 36.34 14.85 -20.41
N ASP A 41 36.23 15.95 -21.16
CA ASP A 41 37.38 16.76 -21.59
C ASP A 41 38.19 17.36 -20.41
N TYR A 42 37.62 17.34 -19.21
CA TYR A 42 38.25 17.78 -17.96
C TYR A 42 38.75 16.63 -17.09
N GLY A 43 38.64 15.38 -17.56
CA GLY A 43 39.07 14.17 -16.83
C GLY A 43 38.08 13.71 -15.75
N VAL A 44 36.86 14.24 -15.71
CA VAL A 44 35.84 13.87 -14.73
C VAL A 44 35.12 12.59 -15.19
N LYS A 45 35.11 11.56 -14.34
CA LYS A 45 34.38 10.29 -14.58
C LYS A 45 32.89 10.46 -14.35
N GLY A 46 32.10 9.65 -15.05
CA GLY A 46 30.69 9.49 -14.76
C GLY A 46 30.46 8.85 -13.38
N THR A 47 29.25 9.00 -12.86
CA THR A 47 28.88 8.47 -11.54
C THR A 47 27.53 7.78 -11.58
N LEU A 48 27.35 6.78 -10.69
CA LEU A 48 26.09 6.13 -10.44
C LEU A 48 25.77 6.18 -8.94
N MET A 49 24.57 6.59 -8.62
CA MET A 49 23.99 6.48 -7.29
C MET A 49 22.65 5.74 -7.38
N ILE A 50 22.54 4.68 -6.62
CA ILE A 50 21.30 3.87 -6.52
C ILE A 50 20.81 3.99 -5.08
N VAL A 51 19.53 4.32 -4.93
CA VAL A 51 18.86 4.44 -3.64
C VAL A 51 17.61 3.57 -3.63
N GLY A 52 17.30 2.94 -2.52
CA GLY A 52 16.11 2.12 -2.36
C GLY A 52 16.09 1.31 -1.07
N ASP A 53 15.05 0.55 -0.90
CA ASP A 53 14.87 -0.39 0.20
C ASP A 53 14.22 -1.68 -0.31
N PRO A 54 14.95 -2.81 -0.36
CA PRO A 54 14.41 -4.08 -0.85
C PRO A 54 13.13 -4.54 -0.14
N LYS A 55 12.95 -4.13 1.13
CA LYS A 55 11.78 -4.46 1.95
C LYS A 55 10.50 -3.76 1.49
N GLN A 56 10.62 -2.66 0.74
CA GLN A 56 9.51 -1.86 0.21
C GLN A 56 9.07 -2.28 -1.19
N SER A 57 9.64 -3.34 -1.77
CA SER A 57 9.26 -3.82 -3.09
C SER A 57 7.82 -4.33 -3.13
N ILE A 58 6.95 -3.64 -3.85
CA ILE A 58 5.53 -3.96 -4.03
C ILE A 58 5.12 -4.17 -5.50
N TYR A 59 6.05 -3.97 -6.44
CA TYR A 59 5.77 -4.04 -7.88
C TYR A 59 6.30 -5.32 -8.56
N ARG A 60 6.41 -6.43 -7.83
CA ARG A 60 6.83 -7.73 -8.40
C ARG A 60 5.92 -8.16 -9.57
N TRP A 61 4.64 -7.88 -9.50
CA TRP A 61 3.67 -8.15 -10.57
C TRP A 61 3.89 -7.32 -11.86
N ARG A 62 4.67 -6.23 -11.78
CA ARG A 62 5.15 -5.43 -12.93
C ARG A 62 6.59 -5.77 -13.32
N GLY A 63 7.16 -6.84 -12.76
CA GLY A 63 8.53 -7.27 -13.02
C GLY A 63 9.59 -6.61 -12.13
N GLY A 64 9.17 -5.83 -11.11
CA GLY A 64 10.08 -5.35 -10.06
C GLY A 64 10.77 -6.51 -9.36
N LYS A 65 12.08 -6.44 -9.16
CA LYS A 65 12.91 -7.53 -8.68
C LYS A 65 13.86 -7.03 -7.58
N ALA A 66 13.38 -7.12 -6.33
CA ALA A 66 14.16 -6.71 -5.15
C ALA A 66 15.47 -7.47 -5.01
N GLU A 67 15.51 -8.73 -5.48
CA GLU A 67 16.68 -9.58 -5.41
C GLU A 67 17.88 -9.02 -6.16
N GLN A 68 17.68 -8.29 -7.28
CA GLN A 68 18.78 -7.62 -7.97
C GLN A 68 19.38 -6.49 -7.12
N PHE A 69 18.58 -5.80 -6.31
CA PHE A 69 19.11 -4.78 -5.40
C PHE A 69 19.87 -5.41 -4.22
N ILE A 70 19.37 -6.52 -3.68
CA ILE A 70 20.09 -7.29 -2.66
C ILE A 70 21.42 -7.80 -3.21
N ALA A 71 21.45 -8.32 -4.44
CA ALA A 71 22.68 -8.77 -5.09
C ALA A 71 23.69 -7.62 -5.26
N LEU A 72 23.23 -6.44 -5.68
CA LEU A 72 24.07 -5.24 -5.79
C LEU A 72 24.59 -4.77 -4.42
N SER A 73 23.91 -5.01 -3.32
CA SER A 73 24.42 -4.70 -1.98
C SER A 73 25.48 -5.67 -1.50
N LYS A 74 25.60 -6.84 -2.11
CA LYS A 74 26.61 -7.87 -1.84
C LYS A 74 27.79 -7.75 -2.85
N ASP A 75 28.26 -8.86 -3.35
CA ASP A 75 29.45 -8.93 -4.21
C ASP A 75 29.16 -8.69 -5.70
N HIS A 76 27.87 -8.69 -6.09
CA HIS A 76 27.51 -8.48 -7.49
C HIS A 76 27.83 -7.06 -7.95
N ASN A 77 28.63 -6.95 -9.01
CA ASN A 77 28.92 -5.70 -9.70
C ASN A 77 28.82 -5.94 -11.22
N PRO A 78 27.80 -5.41 -11.91
CA PRO A 78 27.62 -5.59 -13.35
C PRO A 78 28.49 -4.65 -14.19
N PHE A 79 29.29 -3.79 -13.57
CA PHE A 79 30.08 -2.74 -14.23
C PHE A 79 31.56 -3.13 -14.34
N SER A 80 32.23 -2.60 -15.38
CA SER A 80 33.64 -2.71 -15.54
C SER A 80 34.44 -1.94 -14.48
N ASN A 81 33.87 -0.90 -13.94
CA ASN A 81 34.42 -0.13 -12.82
C ASN A 81 34.26 -0.91 -11.50
N PRO A 82 35.38 -1.32 -10.83
CA PRO A 82 35.28 -2.05 -9.57
C PRO A 82 34.92 -1.19 -8.37
N ASP A 83 35.03 0.14 -8.48
CA ASP A 83 34.80 1.06 -7.38
C ASP A 83 33.32 1.06 -6.98
N LYS A 84 33.03 0.47 -5.83
CA LYS A 84 31.70 0.39 -5.27
C LYS A 84 31.71 0.75 -3.81
N LYS A 85 30.76 1.60 -3.41
CA LYS A 85 30.56 1.98 -2.00
C LYS A 85 29.12 1.73 -1.59
N LEU A 86 28.94 0.88 -0.58
CA LEU A 86 27.63 0.66 0.05
C LEU A 86 27.50 1.55 1.29
N ILE A 87 26.36 2.24 1.39
CA ILE A 87 26.02 3.09 2.54
C ILE A 87 24.65 2.66 3.05
N HIS A 88 24.54 2.30 4.32
CA HIS A 88 23.29 2.01 4.99
C HIS A 88 22.76 3.26 5.68
N LEU A 89 21.49 3.60 5.41
CA LEU A 89 20.78 4.68 6.10
C LEU A 89 20.04 4.07 7.29
N ASP A 90 20.67 4.01 8.43
CA ASP A 90 20.21 3.26 9.58
C ASP A 90 19.23 4.04 10.49
N LYS A 91 19.13 5.37 10.35
CA LYS A 91 18.29 6.21 11.20
C LYS A 91 16.93 6.52 10.54
N ASN A 92 15.84 6.17 11.24
CA ASN A 92 14.49 6.52 10.83
C ASN A 92 14.09 7.89 11.40
N TYR A 93 13.95 8.89 10.54
CA TYR A 93 13.55 10.26 10.91
C TYR A 93 12.04 10.49 10.89
N ARG A 94 11.26 9.57 10.33
CA ARG A 94 9.82 9.72 10.13
C ARG A 94 9.03 9.31 11.36
N SER A 95 9.30 8.14 11.89
CA SER A 95 8.46 7.48 12.90
C SER A 95 8.86 7.84 14.33
N TYR A 96 7.92 7.68 15.26
CA TYR A 96 8.18 7.74 16.68
C TYR A 96 8.88 6.48 17.20
N SER A 97 9.64 6.60 18.28
CA SER A 97 10.53 5.54 18.81
C SER A 97 9.82 4.20 19.04
N LYS A 98 8.63 4.18 19.65
CA LYS A 98 7.89 2.93 19.91
C LYS A 98 7.45 2.20 18.65
N VAL A 99 7.19 2.93 17.56
CA VAL A 99 6.87 2.31 16.26
C VAL A 99 8.11 1.67 15.64
N ILE A 100 9.27 2.35 15.76
CA ILE A 100 10.55 1.83 15.27
C ILE A 100 10.94 0.58 16.05
N ASP A 101 10.86 0.63 17.38
CA ASP A 101 11.22 -0.48 18.27
C ASP A 101 10.33 -1.71 18.00
N PHE A 102 9.01 -1.47 17.83
CA PHE A 102 8.08 -2.52 17.45
C PHE A 102 8.46 -3.16 16.10
N ASN A 103 8.69 -2.34 15.07
CA ASN A 103 9.05 -2.84 13.74
C ASN A 103 10.35 -3.65 13.80
N ASN A 104 11.37 -3.17 14.48
CA ASN A 104 12.63 -3.89 14.65
C ASN A 104 12.42 -5.26 15.29
N ALA A 105 11.66 -5.32 16.39
CA ALA A 105 11.39 -6.58 17.09
C ALA A 105 10.52 -7.53 16.25
N PHE A 106 9.45 -7.01 15.63
CA PHE A 106 8.51 -7.79 14.86
C PHE A 106 9.16 -8.41 13.62
N PHE A 107 9.87 -7.62 12.82
CA PHE A 107 10.50 -8.12 11.61
C PHE A 107 11.69 -9.04 11.89
N LYS A 108 12.42 -8.82 12.98
CA LYS A 108 13.44 -9.74 13.44
C LYS A 108 12.83 -11.10 13.84
N MET A 109 11.69 -11.10 14.52
CA MET A 109 10.97 -12.34 14.85
C MET A 109 10.51 -13.07 13.58
N LEU A 110 9.93 -12.34 12.62
CA LEU A 110 9.45 -12.91 11.37
C LEU A 110 10.58 -13.44 10.47
N SER A 111 11.80 -12.93 10.58
CA SER A 111 12.93 -13.39 9.77
C SER A 111 13.22 -14.88 9.95
N ALA A 112 12.89 -15.45 11.10
CA ALA A 112 13.03 -16.88 11.37
C ALA A 112 12.17 -17.77 10.44
N GLU A 113 11.04 -17.25 9.95
CA GLU A 113 10.10 -17.97 9.09
C GLU A 113 10.47 -17.89 7.60
N PHE A 114 11.46 -17.07 7.23
CA PHE A 114 11.85 -16.93 5.83
C PHE A 114 12.70 -18.12 5.36
N THR A 115 12.25 -18.75 4.28
CA THR A 115 12.98 -19.84 3.61
C THR A 115 14.09 -19.34 2.69
N ASN A 116 13.92 -18.13 2.15
CA ASN A 116 14.93 -17.48 1.30
C ASN A 116 16.04 -16.87 2.16
N VAL A 117 17.27 -17.32 1.96
CA VAL A 117 18.44 -16.92 2.76
C VAL A 117 18.74 -15.42 2.67
N ASP A 118 18.59 -14.83 1.48
CA ASP A 118 18.88 -13.42 1.27
C ASP A 118 17.87 -12.52 1.99
N TYR A 119 16.59 -12.88 1.97
CA TYR A 119 15.56 -12.15 2.73
C TYR A 119 15.71 -12.37 4.23
N LYS A 120 16.05 -13.59 4.65
CA LYS A 120 16.33 -13.86 6.06
C LYS A 120 17.47 -12.99 6.58
N ASP A 121 18.59 -12.97 5.89
CA ASP A 121 19.75 -12.14 6.22
C ASP A 121 19.42 -10.64 6.22
N LEU A 122 18.67 -10.18 5.21
CA LEU A 122 18.22 -8.79 5.13
C LEU A 122 17.43 -8.36 6.37
N TYR A 123 16.46 -9.18 6.80
CA TYR A 123 15.61 -8.83 7.94
C TYR A 123 16.27 -9.07 9.30
N GLU A 124 17.15 -10.05 9.40
CA GLU A 124 17.87 -10.38 10.64
C GLU A 124 19.01 -9.39 10.93
N ASN A 125 19.79 -9.03 9.90
CA ASN A 125 21.06 -8.33 10.09
C ASN A 125 21.07 -6.90 9.52
N HIS A 126 20.21 -6.58 8.52
CA HIS A 126 20.31 -5.32 7.77
C HIS A 126 19.03 -4.47 7.78
N SER A 127 18.01 -4.84 8.57
CA SER A 127 16.74 -4.10 8.64
C SER A 127 16.57 -3.26 9.90
N HIS A 128 17.46 -3.38 10.87
CA HIS A 128 17.37 -2.66 12.13
C HIS A 128 17.50 -1.15 11.91
N GLN A 129 16.53 -0.37 12.40
CA GLN A 129 16.50 1.08 12.29
C GLN A 129 16.81 1.72 13.66
N LYS A 130 17.69 2.71 13.67
CA LYS A 130 17.93 3.55 14.82
C LYS A 130 16.80 4.56 15.00
N ALA A 131 16.36 4.74 16.24
CA ALA A 131 15.36 5.76 16.55
C ALA A 131 15.97 7.17 16.44
N ASN A 132 15.10 8.12 16.14
CA ASN A 132 15.38 9.56 16.21
C ASN A 132 14.98 10.12 17.59
N ASP A 133 14.94 11.45 17.71
CA ASP A 133 14.60 12.15 18.95
C ASP A 133 13.09 12.18 19.26
N LYS A 134 12.23 11.71 18.33
CA LYS A 134 10.77 11.64 18.50
C LYS A 134 10.40 10.49 19.44
N LYS A 135 10.22 10.80 20.72
CA LYS A 135 9.83 9.81 21.73
C LYS A 135 8.33 9.56 21.71
N GLY A 136 7.91 8.33 21.98
CA GLY A 136 6.51 7.93 22.05
C GLY A 136 6.06 7.12 20.83
N GLY A 137 4.82 7.32 20.41
CA GLY A 137 4.12 6.48 19.45
C GLY A 137 3.36 5.33 20.11
N TYR A 138 2.49 4.68 19.35
CA TYR A 138 1.66 3.58 19.84
C TYR A 138 1.47 2.55 18.72
N VAL A 139 1.52 1.28 19.08
CA VAL A 139 1.21 0.15 18.19
C VAL A 139 0.18 -0.73 18.90
N ASN A 140 -0.85 -1.11 18.20
CA ASN A 140 -1.86 -2.06 18.66
C ASN A 140 -2.05 -3.18 17.64
N ILE A 141 -2.16 -4.41 18.13
CA ILE A 141 -2.50 -5.58 17.31
C ILE A 141 -3.78 -6.16 17.88
N SER A 142 -4.79 -6.32 17.04
CA SER A 142 -6.06 -6.93 17.41
C SER A 142 -6.32 -8.17 16.54
N PHE A 143 -6.62 -9.27 17.20
CA PHE A 143 -7.04 -10.50 16.53
C PHE A 143 -8.56 -10.54 16.47
N ILE A 144 -9.09 -10.63 15.26
CA ILE A 144 -10.53 -10.64 15.01
C ILE A 144 -10.94 -12.09 14.72
N PRO A 145 -11.98 -12.62 15.40
CA PRO A 145 -12.50 -13.97 15.14
C PRO A 145 -13.03 -14.09 13.70
N GLN A 146 -13.25 -15.30 13.23
CA GLN A 146 -13.78 -15.51 11.87
C GLN A 146 -15.26 -15.16 11.76
N SER A 147 -16.02 -15.39 12.82
CA SER A 147 -17.44 -15.04 12.95
C SER A 147 -17.82 -14.87 14.41
N VAL A 148 -18.85 -14.09 14.67
CA VAL A 148 -19.48 -13.93 15.99
C VAL A 148 -20.97 -13.94 15.78
N THR A 149 -21.70 -14.71 16.58
CA THR A 149 -23.17 -14.64 16.67
C THR A 149 -23.53 -13.62 17.72
N ASN A 150 -24.35 -12.64 17.36
CA ASN A 150 -24.84 -11.63 18.31
C ASN A 150 -26.12 -12.11 19.04
N GLU A 151 -26.64 -11.30 19.99
CA GLU A 151 -27.83 -11.62 20.79
C GLU A 151 -29.11 -11.74 19.94
N GLU A 152 -29.12 -11.21 18.71
CA GLU A 152 -30.22 -11.28 17.74
C GLU A 152 -30.11 -12.50 16.78
N GLU A 153 -29.22 -13.47 17.09
CA GLU A 153 -28.90 -14.63 16.26
C GLU A 153 -28.34 -14.32 14.86
N GLU A 154 -27.99 -13.07 14.58
CA GLU A 154 -27.29 -12.71 13.34
C GLU A 154 -25.81 -13.09 13.42
N THR A 155 -25.36 -13.84 12.46
CA THR A 155 -23.93 -14.22 12.33
C THR A 155 -23.22 -13.17 11.47
N LEU A 156 -22.37 -12.36 12.10
CA LEU A 156 -21.49 -11.45 11.40
C LEU A 156 -20.32 -12.22 10.76
N ASP A 157 -20.13 -12.04 9.48
CA ASP A 157 -19.00 -12.60 8.77
C ASP A 157 -17.70 -11.84 9.08
N LYS A 158 -16.58 -12.39 8.65
CA LYS A 158 -15.26 -11.80 8.87
C LYS A 158 -15.15 -10.37 8.32
N THR A 159 -15.78 -10.08 7.19
CA THR A 159 -15.72 -8.76 6.55
C THR A 159 -16.43 -7.71 7.40
N ALA A 160 -17.64 -8.03 7.88
CA ALA A 160 -18.41 -7.18 8.77
C ALA A 160 -17.64 -6.87 10.07
N LEU A 161 -17.00 -7.89 10.67
CA LEU A 161 -16.18 -7.71 11.87
C LEU A 161 -14.98 -6.79 11.64
N TYR A 162 -14.29 -6.90 10.49
CA TYR A 162 -13.21 -5.97 10.13
C TYR A 162 -13.69 -4.54 9.95
N VAL A 163 -14.84 -4.36 9.32
CA VAL A 163 -15.46 -3.04 9.11
C VAL A 163 -15.80 -2.39 10.44
N LEU A 164 -16.46 -3.12 11.37
CA LEU A 164 -16.79 -2.63 12.69
C LEU A 164 -15.55 -2.30 13.53
N ALA A 165 -14.54 -3.16 13.52
CA ALA A 165 -13.27 -2.90 14.21
C ALA A 165 -12.56 -1.66 13.67
N THR A 166 -12.64 -1.42 12.36
CA THR A 166 -12.10 -0.22 11.71
C THR A 166 -12.83 1.03 12.21
N LEU A 167 -14.17 1.04 12.22
CA LEU A 167 -14.95 2.15 12.73
C LEU A 167 -14.61 2.44 14.21
N GLN A 168 -14.60 1.41 15.05
CA GLN A 168 -14.25 1.59 16.48
C GLN A 168 -12.84 2.17 16.66
N THR A 169 -11.89 1.75 15.81
CA THR A 169 -10.53 2.28 15.85
C THR A 169 -10.49 3.75 15.44
N ILE A 170 -11.21 4.13 14.37
CA ILE A 170 -11.34 5.53 13.96
C ILE A 170 -11.91 6.39 15.08
N GLN A 171 -13.01 5.95 15.70
CA GLN A 171 -13.65 6.67 16.81
C GLN A 171 -12.70 6.87 17.99
N LYS A 172 -11.93 5.84 18.36
CA LYS A 172 -10.90 5.93 19.42
C LYS A 172 -9.80 6.94 19.07
N VAL A 173 -9.35 6.97 17.82
CA VAL A 173 -8.30 7.89 17.35
C VAL A 173 -8.83 9.33 17.36
N ILE A 174 -10.03 9.57 16.85
CA ILE A 174 -10.69 10.89 16.89
C ILE A 174 -10.88 11.37 18.33
N ALA A 175 -11.28 10.49 19.25
CA ALA A 175 -11.44 10.83 20.67
C ALA A 175 -10.10 11.23 21.34
N GLN A 176 -8.97 10.89 20.75
CA GLN A 176 -7.62 11.30 21.20
C GLN A 176 -7.17 12.65 20.60
N GLY A 177 -8.01 13.30 19.79
CA GLY A 177 -7.74 14.62 19.20
C GLY A 177 -7.12 14.59 17.79
N PHE A 178 -7.07 13.44 17.13
CA PHE A 178 -6.71 13.36 15.72
C PHE A 178 -7.88 13.74 14.82
N GLU A 179 -7.58 14.17 13.60
CA GLU A 179 -8.59 14.47 12.57
C GLU A 179 -8.67 13.33 11.55
N TYR A 180 -9.76 13.24 10.79
CA TYR A 180 -9.90 12.20 9.73
C TYR A 180 -8.78 12.22 8.71
N LYS A 181 -8.25 13.39 8.38
CA LYS A 181 -7.11 13.55 7.46
C LYS A 181 -5.81 12.90 7.94
N ASP A 182 -5.70 12.64 9.25
CA ASP A 182 -4.51 12.03 9.87
C ASP A 182 -4.58 10.49 9.85
N ILE A 183 -5.70 9.91 9.40
CA ILE A 183 -5.97 8.48 9.44
C ILE A 183 -5.82 7.88 8.05
N VAL A 184 -4.99 6.84 7.93
CA VAL A 184 -4.84 6.05 6.71
C VAL A 184 -5.21 4.60 7.00
N ILE A 185 -6.06 4.01 6.14
CA ILE A 185 -6.49 2.62 6.22
C ILE A 185 -5.86 1.86 5.07
N LEU A 186 -5.04 0.86 5.37
CA LEU A 186 -4.43 -0.03 4.39
C LEU A 186 -5.11 -1.40 4.43
N THR A 187 -5.49 -1.91 3.27
CA THR A 187 -6.12 -3.22 3.12
C THR A 187 -5.29 -4.15 2.23
N ARG A 188 -5.32 -5.44 2.52
CA ARG A 188 -4.61 -6.44 1.71
C ARG A 188 -5.29 -6.72 0.37
N LYS A 189 -6.63 -6.64 0.34
CA LYS A 189 -7.46 -6.92 -0.84
C LYS A 189 -8.34 -5.73 -1.14
N ARG A 190 -8.59 -5.50 -2.43
CA ARG A 190 -9.46 -4.44 -2.93
C ARG A 190 -10.86 -4.51 -2.33
N GLU A 191 -11.44 -5.71 -2.27
CA GLU A 191 -12.79 -5.96 -1.74
C GLU A 191 -12.94 -5.48 -0.29
N GLN A 192 -11.90 -5.65 0.53
CA GLN A 192 -11.87 -5.17 1.91
C GLN A 192 -11.91 -3.64 1.97
N GLY A 193 -11.16 -2.97 1.08
CA GLY A 193 -11.17 -1.52 0.97
C GLY A 193 -12.54 -0.99 0.55
N ILE A 194 -13.19 -1.64 -0.41
CA ILE A 194 -14.55 -1.29 -0.86
C ILE A 194 -15.57 -1.45 0.28
N ALA A 195 -15.54 -2.57 1.01
CA ALA A 195 -16.46 -2.82 2.12
C ALA A 195 -16.32 -1.76 3.22
N ILE A 196 -15.09 -1.42 3.61
CA ILE A 196 -14.81 -0.37 4.59
C ILE A 196 -15.29 0.99 4.07
N ALA A 197 -14.97 1.33 2.81
CA ALA A 197 -15.33 2.61 2.23
C ALA A 197 -16.85 2.82 2.14
N ASN A 198 -17.59 1.79 1.71
CA ASN A 198 -19.05 1.83 1.65
C ASN A 198 -19.65 2.05 3.05
N TYR A 199 -19.21 1.27 4.02
CA TYR A 199 -19.71 1.38 5.38
C TYR A 199 -19.42 2.73 6.02
N LEU A 200 -18.20 3.26 5.88
CA LEU A 200 -17.84 4.60 6.40
C LEU A 200 -18.66 5.70 5.72
N THR A 201 -18.95 5.56 4.43
CA THR A 201 -19.83 6.48 3.71
C THR A 201 -21.27 6.45 4.27
N GLU A 202 -21.81 5.25 4.54
CA GLU A 202 -23.13 5.09 5.17
C GLU A 202 -23.19 5.70 6.58
N GLN A 203 -22.07 5.71 7.29
CA GLN A 203 -21.93 6.36 8.61
C GLN A 203 -21.62 7.87 8.50
N ASN A 204 -21.67 8.47 7.31
CA ASN A 204 -21.33 9.87 7.04
C ASN A 204 -19.91 10.27 7.51
N ILE A 205 -18.96 9.32 7.50
CA ILE A 205 -17.56 9.59 7.80
C ILE A 205 -16.86 10.01 6.50
N PRO A 206 -16.26 11.21 6.45
CA PRO A 206 -15.57 11.66 5.26
C PRO A 206 -14.35 10.78 4.97
N LEU A 207 -14.22 10.32 3.73
CA LEU A 207 -13.08 9.50 3.31
C LEU A 207 -12.67 9.85 1.88
N LEU A 208 -11.39 9.60 1.58
CA LEU A 208 -10.84 9.65 0.25
C LEU A 208 -10.38 8.24 -0.14
N SER A 209 -10.97 7.68 -1.18
CA SER A 209 -10.62 6.35 -1.70
C SER A 209 -10.70 6.36 -3.21
N SER A 210 -9.76 5.68 -3.87
CA SER A 210 -9.84 5.45 -5.32
C SER A 210 -11.10 4.69 -5.73
N GLU A 211 -11.64 3.89 -4.84
CA GLU A 211 -12.85 3.09 -5.06
C GLU A 211 -14.14 3.90 -4.94
N THR A 212 -14.17 4.90 -4.05
CA THR A 212 -15.33 5.79 -3.90
C THR A 212 -15.45 6.81 -5.02
N LEU A 213 -14.38 7.04 -5.78
CA LEU A 213 -14.39 7.90 -6.97
C LEU A 213 -15.08 7.23 -8.18
N MET A 214 -15.39 5.94 -8.11
CA MET A 214 -16.14 5.27 -9.17
C MET A 214 -17.62 5.61 -9.05
N ILE A 215 -18.11 6.38 -10.01
CA ILE A 215 -19.53 6.83 -10.10
C ILE A 215 -20.52 5.68 -9.90
N GLN A 216 -20.21 4.48 -10.39
CA GLN A 216 -21.05 3.28 -10.24
C GLN A 216 -21.28 2.85 -8.77
N ASN A 217 -20.44 3.31 -7.84
CA ASN A 217 -20.56 2.97 -6.41
C ASN A 217 -21.41 3.99 -5.63
N ALA A 218 -21.72 5.14 -6.24
CA ALA A 218 -22.60 6.13 -5.63
C ALA A 218 -24.02 5.56 -5.48
N THR A 219 -24.61 5.72 -4.32
CA THR A 219 -25.94 5.19 -3.99
C THR A 219 -27.02 5.75 -4.92
N GLU A 220 -26.92 7.03 -5.27
CA GLU A 220 -27.83 7.71 -6.17
C GLU A 220 -27.72 7.18 -7.62
N VAL A 221 -26.51 6.88 -8.06
CA VAL A 221 -26.27 6.31 -9.39
C VAL A 221 -26.80 4.88 -9.45
N ARG A 222 -26.58 4.08 -8.41
CA ARG A 222 -27.15 2.72 -8.31
C ARG A 222 -28.67 2.74 -8.32
N PHE A 223 -29.28 3.66 -7.58
CA PHE A 223 -30.72 3.90 -7.61
C PHE A 223 -31.21 4.17 -9.04
N LEU A 224 -30.58 5.13 -9.74
CA LEU A 224 -30.96 5.47 -11.11
C LEU A 224 -30.80 4.27 -12.07
N ILE A 225 -29.72 3.51 -11.94
CA ILE A 225 -29.50 2.31 -12.77
C ILE A 225 -30.55 1.25 -12.50
N HIS A 226 -30.90 0.97 -11.24
CA HIS A 226 -31.94 0.00 -10.91
C HIS A 226 -33.32 0.48 -11.36
N LEU A 227 -33.62 1.76 -11.22
CA LEU A 227 -34.84 2.34 -11.77
C LEU A 227 -34.93 2.18 -13.29
N LEU A 228 -33.85 2.51 -14.02
CA LEU A 228 -33.81 2.36 -15.47
C LEU A 228 -33.91 0.89 -15.92
N LYS A 229 -33.28 -0.04 -15.22
CA LYS A 229 -33.42 -1.48 -15.48
C LYS A 229 -34.87 -1.93 -15.31
N TYR A 230 -35.53 -1.52 -14.22
CA TYR A 230 -36.94 -1.86 -14.00
C TYR A 230 -37.89 -1.24 -15.05
N LEU A 231 -37.66 -0.01 -15.46
CA LEU A 231 -38.44 0.65 -16.51
C LEU A 231 -38.24 -0.04 -17.86
N ASN A 232 -37.05 -0.56 -18.16
CA ASN A 232 -36.78 -1.32 -19.36
C ASN A 232 -37.36 -2.74 -19.33
N ASN A 233 -37.40 -3.37 -18.14
CA ASN A 233 -37.96 -4.69 -17.91
C ASN A 233 -38.68 -4.74 -16.55
N SER A 234 -40.01 -4.59 -16.60
CA SER A 234 -40.85 -4.58 -15.37
C SER A 234 -40.88 -5.91 -14.62
N ASN A 235 -40.38 -7.00 -15.21
CA ASN A 235 -40.25 -8.31 -14.57
C ASN A 235 -38.93 -8.46 -13.80
N ASP A 236 -38.01 -7.49 -13.86
CA ASP A 236 -36.78 -7.48 -13.10
C ASP A 236 -37.09 -7.11 -11.64
N LEU A 237 -37.39 -8.15 -10.85
CA LEU A 237 -37.75 -8.00 -9.42
C LEU A 237 -36.56 -7.53 -8.59
N GLU A 238 -35.35 -7.91 -8.94
CA GLU A 238 -34.15 -7.47 -8.25
C GLU A 238 -33.95 -5.95 -8.40
N ALA A 239 -34.07 -5.44 -9.62
CA ALA A 239 -34.00 -4.01 -9.88
C ALA A 239 -35.13 -3.26 -9.12
N LYS A 240 -36.34 -3.83 -9.10
CA LYS A 240 -37.48 -3.26 -8.37
C LYS A 240 -37.20 -3.14 -6.88
N VAL A 241 -36.73 -4.19 -6.24
CA VAL A 241 -36.43 -4.20 -4.81
C VAL A 241 -35.35 -3.17 -4.48
N ASN A 242 -34.26 -3.15 -5.25
CA ASN A 242 -33.14 -2.26 -4.98
C ASN A 242 -33.50 -0.78 -5.08
N PHE A 243 -34.29 -0.35 -6.09
CA PHE A 243 -34.68 1.06 -6.17
C PHE A 243 -35.73 1.44 -5.13
N LEU A 244 -36.66 0.54 -4.79
CA LEU A 244 -37.63 0.78 -3.73
C LEU A 244 -36.98 0.87 -2.34
N TYR A 245 -35.99 0.02 -2.08
CA TYR A 245 -35.21 0.09 -0.85
C TYR A 245 -34.49 1.44 -0.68
N PHE A 246 -33.92 1.96 -1.77
CA PHE A 246 -33.30 3.29 -1.73
C PHE A 246 -34.31 4.38 -1.40
N ILE A 247 -35.51 4.33 -2.01
CA ILE A 247 -36.59 5.31 -1.72
C ILE A 247 -37.04 5.20 -0.26
N ALA A 248 -37.23 3.98 0.25
CA ALA A 248 -37.65 3.75 1.64
C ALA A 248 -36.60 4.27 2.64
N LYS A 249 -35.31 3.98 2.39
CA LYS A 249 -34.20 4.44 3.24
C LYS A 249 -34.07 5.96 3.28
N ASN A 250 -34.34 6.66 2.17
CA ASN A 250 -34.25 8.13 2.11
C ASN A 250 -35.58 8.87 2.49
N LYS A 251 -36.65 8.12 2.69
CA LYS A 251 -37.93 8.65 3.17
C LYS A 251 -38.17 8.39 4.67
N GLN A 252 -37.12 8.41 5.49
CA GLN A 252 -37.22 8.11 6.92
C GLN A 252 -38.24 9.00 7.72
N ASP A 253 -39.00 9.86 7.06
CA ASP A 253 -40.03 10.69 7.75
C ASP A 253 -41.51 10.33 7.44
N VAL A 254 -41.79 9.37 6.55
CA VAL A 254 -43.25 8.97 6.38
C VAL A 254 -43.31 7.54 5.78
N VAL A 255 -44.02 6.68 6.52
CA VAL A 255 -44.71 5.42 6.16
C VAL A 255 -43.99 4.14 6.56
N ALA A 256 -44.57 3.50 7.58
CA ALA A 256 -44.43 2.09 7.89
C ALA A 256 -44.74 1.24 6.64
N VAL A 257 -43.88 0.31 6.33
CA VAL A 257 -44.10 -0.70 5.28
C VAL A 257 -45.26 -1.58 5.74
N PRO A 258 -46.31 -1.78 4.96
CA PRO A 258 -47.34 -2.79 5.29
C PRO A 258 -46.65 -4.17 5.13
N ASP A 259 -46.81 -5.01 6.15
CA ASP A 259 -46.47 -6.42 6.10
C ASP A 259 -47.11 -7.07 4.87
N CYS A 260 -46.27 -7.69 4.03
CA CYS A 260 -46.68 -8.66 2.99
C CYS A 260 -46.10 -10.02 3.27
#